data_1922ad536c0ad5a1147054b2683ac0d8
#
_entry.id   1922ad536c0ad5a1147054b2683ac0d8
#
_cell.length_a   1.000
_cell.length_b   1.000
_cell.length_c   1.000
_cell.angle_alpha   90.00
_cell.angle_beta   90.00
_cell.angle_gamma   90.00
#
_symmetry.space_group_name_H-M   'P 1'
#
loop_
_entity.id
_entity.type
_entity.pdbx_description
1 polymer ?
#
loop_
_entity_poly.entity_id
_entity_poly.type
_entity_poly.pdbx_seq_one_letter_code
_entity_poly.pdbx_strand_id
1 'polypeptide(L)'
;MASIRFLGAAQEVTGSCHLLSSAAVGKVLLDCGMHQGGDAVDRLQEERFAFKPAEIDAVILSHAHIDHSGLLPKLVSEGFRGPIYCTRATADLLEVMLNDAAGLYERDLERENLRRARRGAPDLQPAYT
;
A
#
# COMPACT_ATOMS: atom_id res chain seq x y z
N MET A 1 -23.51 11.48 -8.95
CA MET A 1 -23.77 10.83 -7.65
C MET A 1 -22.44 10.28 -7.08
N ALA A 2 -22.21 10.50 -5.80
CA ALA A 2 -21.03 9.97 -5.15
C ALA A 2 -21.24 8.53 -4.67
N SER A 3 -20.19 7.73 -4.71
CA SER A 3 -20.19 6.36 -4.19
C SER A 3 -18.92 6.09 -3.38
N ILE A 4 -19.01 5.16 -2.45
CA ILE A 4 -17.85 4.69 -1.69
C ILE A 4 -17.77 3.17 -1.76
N ARG A 5 -16.56 2.65 -2.03
CA ARG A 5 -16.29 1.21 -2.04
C ARG A 5 -15.34 0.87 -0.91
N PHE A 6 -15.70 -0.12 -0.13
CA PHE A 6 -14.88 -0.61 0.98
C PHE A 6 -13.94 -1.70 0.45
N LEU A 7 -12.66 -1.38 0.30
CA LEU A 7 -11.66 -2.28 -0.29
C LEU A 7 -10.79 -2.97 0.76
N GLY A 8 -10.88 -2.55 2.01
CA GLY A 8 -10.17 -3.15 3.13
C GLY A 8 -10.76 -2.67 4.44
N ALA A 9 -10.40 -3.31 5.53
CA ALA A 9 -10.95 -3.06 6.89
C ALA A 9 -12.48 -3.13 6.94
N ALA A 10 -13.11 -3.80 5.97
CA ALA A 10 -14.55 -4.02 5.98
C ALA A 10 -14.83 -5.26 6.85
N GLN A 11 -15.43 -5.04 8.01
CA GLN A 11 -15.61 -6.07 9.05
C GLN A 11 -14.29 -6.66 9.56
N GLU A 12 -13.19 -5.92 9.36
CA GLU A 12 -11.84 -6.26 9.78
C GLU A 12 -11.20 -5.02 10.39
N VAL A 13 -10.07 -5.20 11.07
CA VAL A 13 -9.38 -4.09 11.75
C VAL A 13 -8.29 -3.47 10.88
N THR A 14 -7.56 -4.27 10.09
CA THR A 14 -6.37 -3.80 9.35
C THR A 14 -6.60 -3.75 7.85
N GLY A 15 -5.70 -3.06 7.15
CA GLY A 15 -5.75 -2.94 5.70
C GLY A 15 -6.76 -1.91 5.22
N SER A 16 -6.88 -0.79 5.94
CA SER A 16 -7.86 0.26 5.61
C SER A 16 -7.64 0.84 4.22
N CYS A 17 -8.66 0.78 3.39
CA CYS A 17 -8.63 1.33 2.04
C CYS A 17 -10.08 1.50 1.55
N HIS A 18 -10.47 2.74 1.28
CA HIS A 18 -11.81 3.04 0.78
C HIS A 18 -11.72 3.94 -0.44
N LEU A 19 -12.45 3.59 -1.49
CA LEU A 19 -12.46 4.36 -2.74
C LEU A 19 -13.73 5.18 -2.82
N LEU A 20 -13.57 6.51 -2.80
CA LEU A 20 -14.63 7.47 -3.00
C LEU A 20 -14.63 7.91 -4.48
N SER A 21 -15.75 7.78 -5.14
CA SER A 21 -15.91 8.19 -6.54
C SER A 21 -17.03 9.21 -6.69
N SER A 22 -16.77 10.30 -7.40
CA SER A 22 -17.74 11.36 -7.66
C SER A 22 -17.41 12.04 -8.98
N ALA A 23 -18.43 12.45 -9.73
CA ALA A 23 -18.23 13.22 -10.93
C ALA A 23 -17.59 14.58 -10.67
N ALA A 24 -17.81 15.15 -9.49
CA ALA A 24 -17.28 16.45 -9.09
C ALA A 24 -15.83 16.39 -8.61
N VAL A 25 -15.44 15.32 -7.93
CA VAL A 25 -14.14 15.21 -7.25
C VAL A 25 -13.21 14.20 -7.92
N GLY A 26 -13.78 13.24 -8.67
CA GLY A 26 -13.02 12.16 -9.26
C GLY A 26 -12.91 10.95 -8.34
N LYS A 27 -11.78 10.27 -8.37
CA LYS A 27 -11.52 9.07 -7.58
C LYS A 27 -10.50 9.37 -6.49
N VAL A 28 -10.91 9.27 -5.25
CA VAL A 28 -10.08 9.58 -4.08
C VAL A 28 -10.02 8.34 -3.18
N LEU A 29 -8.80 7.94 -2.81
CA LEU A 29 -8.59 6.90 -1.81
C LEU A 29 -8.56 7.51 -0.42
N LEU A 30 -9.31 6.91 0.50
CA LEU A 30 -9.20 7.16 1.93
C LEU A 30 -8.37 6.03 2.52
N ASP A 31 -7.12 6.33 2.84
CA ASP A 31 -6.08 5.39 3.26
C ASP A 31 -5.70 4.38 2.17
N CYS A 32 -4.54 3.78 2.31
CA CYS A 32 -4.02 2.73 1.43
C CYS A 32 -3.17 1.80 2.29
N GLY A 33 -3.83 1.02 3.11
CA GLY A 33 -3.23 0.24 4.18
C GLY A 33 -2.89 -1.18 3.80
N MET A 34 -1.92 -1.73 4.54
CA MET A 34 -1.51 -3.11 4.42
C MET A 34 -2.21 -3.93 5.50
N HIS A 35 -2.71 -5.12 5.15
CA HIS A 35 -3.24 -6.06 6.13
C HIS A 35 -2.11 -6.53 7.04
N GLN A 36 -2.39 -6.68 8.33
CA GLN A 36 -1.47 -7.24 9.30
C GLN A 36 -1.62 -8.76 9.38
N GLY A 37 -0.54 -9.42 9.77
CA GLY A 37 -0.49 -10.87 9.84
C GLY A 37 0.23 -11.48 8.64
N GLY A 38 0.80 -12.65 8.83
CA GLY A 38 1.56 -13.33 7.80
C GLY A 38 2.91 -12.66 7.51
N ASP A 39 3.54 -13.10 6.45
CA ASP A 39 4.84 -12.61 6.01
C ASP A 39 4.67 -11.35 5.14
N ALA A 40 5.49 -10.32 5.39
CA ALA A 40 5.41 -9.06 4.65
C ALA A 40 5.69 -9.25 3.15
N VAL A 41 6.59 -10.15 2.79
CA VAL A 41 6.89 -10.46 1.39
C VAL A 41 5.65 -11.04 0.71
N ASP A 42 5.01 -12.01 1.33
CA ASP A 42 3.81 -12.64 0.79
C ASP A 42 2.68 -11.62 0.66
N ARG A 43 2.46 -10.80 1.68
CA ARG A 43 1.40 -9.77 1.64
C ARG A 43 1.60 -8.81 0.46
N LEU A 44 2.82 -8.31 0.27
CA LEU A 44 3.09 -7.36 -0.80
C LEU A 44 3.04 -8.00 -2.18
N GLN A 45 3.42 -9.26 -2.31
CA GLN A 45 3.37 -9.98 -3.58
C GLN A 45 1.94 -10.39 -3.97
N GLU A 46 1.12 -10.73 -2.99
CA GLU A 46 -0.25 -11.24 -3.22
C GLU A 46 -1.29 -10.12 -3.32
N GLU A 47 -1.05 -8.98 -2.65
CA GLU A 47 -1.99 -7.85 -2.68
C GLU A 47 -2.19 -7.34 -4.11
N ARG A 48 -3.45 -7.20 -4.48
CA ARG A 48 -3.84 -6.62 -5.77
C ARG A 48 -4.84 -5.51 -5.53
N PHE A 49 -4.63 -4.38 -6.19
CA PHE A 49 -5.61 -3.30 -6.12
C PHE A 49 -6.83 -3.66 -6.98
N ALA A 50 -8.03 -3.41 -6.43
CA ALA A 50 -9.29 -3.62 -7.13
C ALA A 50 -9.61 -2.46 -8.08
N PHE A 51 -8.65 -1.57 -8.30
CA PHE A 51 -8.74 -0.39 -9.16
C PHE A 51 -7.40 -0.21 -9.88
N LYS A 52 -7.37 0.68 -10.87
CA LYS A 52 -6.12 1.04 -11.56
C LYS A 52 -5.47 2.22 -10.83
N PRO A 53 -4.27 2.06 -10.26
CA PRO A 53 -3.60 3.15 -9.53
C PRO A 53 -3.46 4.44 -10.34
N ALA A 54 -3.24 4.34 -11.65
CA ALA A 54 -3.10 5.51 -12.51
C ALA A 54 -4.39 6.34 -12.63
N GLU A 55 -5.55 5.77 -12.31
CA GLU A 55 -6.85 6.44 -12.37
C GLU A 55 -7.22 7.15 -11.06
N ILE A 56 -6.44 6.96 -10.00
CA ILE A 56 -6.68 7.61 -8.72
C ILE A 56 -6.19 9.04 -8.77
N ASP A 57 -7.05 9.99 -8.44
CA ASP A 57 -6.75 11.41 -8.51
C ASP A 57 -6.02 11.92 -7.26
N ALA A 58 -6.34 11.36 -6.10
CA ALA A 58 -5.73 11.78 -4.84
C ALA A 58 -5.88 10.71 -3.78
N VAL A 59 -5.04 10.78 -2.75
CA VAL A 59 -5.16 9.98 -1.52
C VAL A 59 -5.30 10.93 -0.34
N ILE A 60 -6.22 10.62 0.55
CA ILE A 60 -6.33 11.29 1.86
C ILE A 60 -5.94 10.26 2.91
N LEU A 61 -4.91 10.57 3.67
CA LEU A 61 -4.33 9.66 4.65
C LEU A 61 -4.74 10.09 6.06
N SER A 62 -5.35 9.18 6.81
CA SER A 62 -5.82 9.47 8.15
C SER A 62 -4.67 9.58 9.16
N HIS A 63 -3.71 8.65 9.10
CA HIS A 63 -2.51 8.67 9.93
C HIS A 63 -1.45 7.73 9.33
N ALA A 64 -0.25 7.69 9.94
CA ALA A 64 0.92 7.08 9.33
C ALA A 64 1.09 5.57 9.58
N HIS A 65 0.24 4.94 10.39
CA HIS A 65 0.38 3.51 10.68
C HIS A 65 0.30 2.65 9.41
N ILE A 66 1.04 1.55 9.38
CA ILE A 66 1.20 0.69 8.20
C ILE A 66 -0.14 0.10 7.73
N ASP A 67 -1.07 -0.19 8.64
CA ASP A 67 -2.41 -0.67 8.29
C ASP A 67 -3.28 0.40 7.61
N HIS A 68 -2.79 1.64 7.49
CA HIS A 68 -3.44 2.75 6.79
C HIS A 68 -2.57 3.33 5.66
N SER A 69 -1.27 3.08 5.66
CA SER A 69 -0.32 3.70 4.72
C SER A 69 0.60 2.72 4.00
N GLY A 70 0.65 1.47 4.43
CA GLY A 70 1.70 0.53 4.03
C GLY A 70 1.74 0.17 2.55
N LEU A 71 0.65 0.34 1.81
CA LEU A 71 0.61 0.09 0.37
C LEU A 71 0.84 1.34 -0.48
N LEU A 72 1.10 2.51 0.11
CA LEU A 72 1.39 3.73 -0.65
C LEU A 72 2.58 3.57 -1.59
N PRO A 73 3.73 3.00 -1.18
CA PRO A 73 4.84 2.82 -2.11
C PRO A 73 4.48 1.95 -3.31
N LYS A 74 3.71 0.89 -3.08
CA LYS A 74 3.24 0.00 -4.14
C LYS A 74 2.27 0.73 -5.07
N LEU A 75 1.38 1.56 -4.52
CA LEU A 75 0.45 2.38 -5.30
C LEU A 75 1.20 3.29 -6.26
N VAL A 76 2.23 3.98 -5.79
CA VAL A 76 3.08 4.85 -6.62
C VAL A 76 3.82 4.04 -7.67
N SER A 77 4.38 2.90 -7.29
CA SER A 77 5.09 2.00 -8.19
C SER A 77 4.19 1.50 -9.33
N GLU A 78 2.91 1.33 -9.07
CA GLU A 78 1.94 0.84 -10.06
C GLU A 78 1.22 1.95 -10.85
N GLY A 79 1.63 3.21 -10.68
CA GLY A 79 1.22 4.28 -11.58
C GLY A 79 0.52 5.49 -10.96
N PHE A 80 0.28 5.51 -9.65
CA PHE A 80 -0.34 6.66 -9.01
C PHE A 80 0.58 7.90 -9.13
N ARG A 81 0.02 9.03 -9.55
CA ARG A 81 0.76 10.28 -9.76
C ARG A 81 0.15 11.48 -9.02
N GLY A 82 -0.95 11.29 -8.33
CA GLY A 82 -1.67 12.38 -7.66
C GLY A 82 -1.06 12.78 -6.32
N PRO A 83 -1.64 13.80 -5.67
CA PRO A 83 -1.20 14.23 -4.35
C PRO A 83 -1.71 13.31 -3.25
N ILE A 84 -0.98 13.29 -2.14
CA ILE A 84 -1.37 12.62 -0.91
C ILE A 84 -1.58 13.70 0.14
N TYR A 85 -2.81 13.83 0.62
CA TYR A 85 -3.18 14.83 1.63
C TYR A 85 -3.15 14.20 3.02
N CYS A 86 -2.45 14.82 3.94
CA CYS A 86 -2.36 14.39 5.34
C CYS A 86 -1.95 15.56 6.23
N THR A 87 -1.95 15.35 7.55
CA THR A 87 -1.41 16.35 8.46
C THR A 87 0.10 16.40 8.35
N ARG A 88 0.70 17.52 8.79
CA ARG A 88 2.17 17.67 8.80
C ARG A 88 2.82 16.60 9.69
N ALA A 89 2.27 16.34 10.85
CA ALA A 89 2.78 15.32 11.76
C ALA A 89 2.75 13.93 11.12
N THR A 90 1.68 13.61 10.40
CA THR A 90 1.57 12.36 9.64
C THR A 90 2.64 12.28 8.56
N ALA A 91 2.87 13.36 7.82
CA ALA A 91 3.89 13.38 6.76
C ALA A 91 5.29 13.14 7.32
N ASP A 92 5.65 13.78 8.42
CA ASP A 92 6.96 13.62 9.06
C ASP A 92 7.16 12.19 9.56
N LEU A 93 6.16 11.61 10.21
CA LEU A 93 6.22 10.26 10.72
C LEU A 93 6.22 9.22 9.58
N LEU A 94 5.49 9.49 8.51
CA LEU A 94 5.38 8.61 7.35
C LEU A 94 6.74 8.36 6.68
N GLU A 95 7.56 9.39 6.57
CA GLU A 95 8.91 9.25 6.01
C GLU A 95 9.71 8.19 6.77
N VAL A 96 9.71 8.26 8.09
CA VAL A 96 10.42 7.30 8.94
C VAL A 96 9.80 5.90 8.81
N MET A 97 8.49 5.81 8.91
CA MET A 97 7.78 4.51 8.90
C MET A 97 7.89 3.80 7.57
N LEU A 98 7.75 4.50 6.45
CA LEU A 98 7.84 3.87 5.14
C LEU A 98 9.27 3.47 4.79
N ASN A 99 10.26 4.27 5.19
CA ASN A 99 11.67 3.90 4.99
C ASN A 99 12.03 2.66 5.81
N ASP A 100 11.57 2.57 7.04
CA ASP A 100 11.79 1.41 7.89
C ASP A 100 11.10 0.17 7.31
N ALA A 101 9.85 0.30 6.90
CA ALA A 101 9.09 -0.79 6.30
C ALA A 101 9.73 -1.28 5.00
N ALA A 102 10.22 -0.37 4.15
CA ALA A 102 10.90 -0.72 2.92
C ALA A 102 12.20 -1.48 3.18
N GLY A 103 12.97 -1.06 4.17
CA GLY A 103 14.21 -1.74 4.55
C GLY A 103 13.95 -3.15 5.07
N LEU A 104 12.92 -3.33 5.88
CA LEU A 104 12.51 -4.64 6.37
C LEU A 104 12.05 -5.54 5.21
N TYR A 105 11.26 -4.99 4.30
CA TYR A 105 10.78 -5.70 3.13
C TYR A 105 11.95 -6.17 2.23
N GLU A 106 12.91 -5.29 1.96
CA GLU A 106 14.09 -5.65 1.16
C GLU A 106 14.87 -6.79 1.78
N ARG A 107 15.11 -6.75 3.08
CA ARG A 107 15.84 -7.81 3.79
C ARG A 107 15.08 -9.14 3.77
N ASP A 108 13.76 -9.09 3.97
CA ASP A 108 12.91 -10.28 3.92
C ASP A 108 12.86 -10.88 2.52
N LEU A 109 12.80 -10.02 1.49
CA LEU A 109 12.80 -10.45 0.09
C LEU A 109 14.12 -11.12 -0.28
N GLU A 110 15.25 -10.56 0.12
CA GLU A 110 16.57 -11.17 -0.10
C GLU A 110 16.64 -12.55 0.54
N ARG A 111 16.15 -12.67 1.77
CA ARG A 111 16.14 -13.93 2.51
C ARG A 111 15.28 -14.98 1.80
N GLU A 112 14.10 -14.58 1.33
CA GLU A 112 13.21 -15.47 0.59
C GLU A 112 13.82 -15.88 -0.76
N ASN A 113 14.50 -14.97 -1.45
CA ASN A 113 15.17 -15.29 -2.70
C ASN A 113 16.35 -16.25 -2.50
N LEU A 114 17.06 -16.18 -1.38
CA LEU A 114 18.05 -17.17 -1.03
C LEU A 114 17.46 -18.57 -0.84
N ARG A 115 16.31 -18.65 -0.18
CA ARG A 115 15.58 -19.93 -0.03
C ARG A 115 15.14 -20.47 -1.37
N ARG A 116 14.63 -19.60 -2.27
CA ARG A 116 14.18 -19.98 -3.60
C ARG A 116 15.35 -20.50 -4.45
N ALA A 117 16.51 -19.85 -4.39
CA ALA A 117 17.71 -20.30 -5.09
C ALA A 117 18.11 -21.71 -4.69
N ARG A 118 18.03 -22.04 -3.39
CA ARG A 118 18.35 -23.37 -2.87
C ARG A 118 17.39 -24.46 -3.38
N ARG A 119 16.16 -24.08 -3.74
CA ARG A 119 15.13 -24.98 -4.28
C ARG A 119 15.07 -24.97 -5.80
N GLY A 120 15.91 -24.16 -6.46
CA GLY A 120 15.88 -24.00 -7.91
C GLY A 120 14.71 -23.17 -8.42
N ALA A 121 14.02 -22.44 -7.52
CA ALA A 121 12.92 -21.57 -7.92
C ALA A 121 13.42 -20.19 -8.35
N PRO A 122 12.73 -19.49 -9.26
CA PRO A 122 13.15 -18.14 -9.69
C PRO A 122 12.99 -17.12 -8.57
N ASP A 123 13.79 -16.05 -8.64
CA ASP A 123 13.71 -14.94 -7.70
C ASP A 123 12.37 -14.20 -7.82
N LEU A 124 11.87 -13.73 -6.69
CA LEU A 124 10.75 -12.79 -6.66
C LEU A 124 11.26 -11.39 -6.96
N GLN A 125 10.53 -10.66 -7.79
CA GLN A 125 10.81 -9.25 -8.03
C GLN A 125 10.15 -8.42 -6.93
N PRO A 126 10.77 -7.30 -6.50
CA PRO A 126 10.15 -6.47 -5.46
C PRO A 126 8.87 -5.83 -5.97
N ALA A 127 7.88 -5.71 -5.08
CA ALA A 127 6.62 -5.05 -5.39
C ALA A 127 6.81 -3.53 -5.57
N TYR A 128 7.86 -2.97 -4.94
CA TYR A 128 8.30 -1.58 -5.11
C TYR A 128 9.76 -1.45 -4.69
N THR A 129 10.39 -0.35 -5.05
CA THR A 129 11.79 -0.05 -4.70
C THR A 129 11.93 1.33 -4.07
#